data_4084ffad420b90c09630388ab26cede7
#
_entry.id   4084ffad420b90c09630388ab26cede7
#
_cell.length_a   1.000
_cell.length_b   1.000
_cell.length_c   1.000
_cell.angle_alpha   90.00
_cell.angle_beta   90.00
_cell.angle_gamma   90.00
#
_symmetry.space_group_name_H-M   'P 1'
#
loop_
_entity.id
_entity.type
_entity.pdbx_description
1 polymer ?
#
loop_
_entity_poly.entity_id
_entity_poly.type
_entity_poly.pdbx_seq_one_letter_code
_entity_poly.pdbx_strand_id
1 'polypeptide(L)'
;MNNTYKVLNTQIFTIDSYSIVPIRYEDRWNIMQWRNEQMYHLRQNKKLKSDEQDVYFKKVVSQLFEIEQPDQILFSFLDGNKCIGYGGLVHINWVDKNAEISFIMDTQLEKDYFSLHWKTYLKLIEKVAFDDLKLHKIYTFAFDIRPHLYTVLENSGYKKEAILEEHCFFEDKFMNVVIHSKTQTSK
;
A
#
# COMPACT_ATOMS: atom_id res chain seq x y z
N MET A 1 -5.65 -20.59 8.54
CA MET A 1 -4.24 -20.36 8.89
C MET A 1 -4.17 -19.00 9.55
N ASN A 2 -3.57 -18.87 10.73
CA ASN A 2 -3.30 -17.55 11.33
C ASN A 2 -2.18 -16.91 10.50
N ASN A 3 -2.54 -15.97 9.65
CA ASN A 3 -1.57 -15.20 8.88
C ASN A 3 -1.02 -14.11 9.81
N THR A 4 0.16 -14.37 10.41
CA THR A 4 0.85 -13.42 11.28
C THR A 4 2.26 -13.20 10.75
N TYR A 5 2.65 -11.94 10.56
CA TYR A 5 4.01 -11.59 10.17
C TYR A 5 4.96 -11.75 11.36
N LYS A 6 6.01 -12.54 11.22
CA LYS A 6 7.05 -12.68 12.25
C LYS A 6 7.70 -11.35 12.66
N VAL A 7 7.83 -10.45 11.71
CA VAL A 7 8.47 -9.14 11.90
C VAL A 7 7.63 -8.15 12.71
N LEU A 8 6.32 -8.38 12.83
CA LEU A 8 5.39 -7.45 13.50
C LEU A 8 5.09 -7.89 14.94
N ASN A 9 5.20 -6.96 15.88
CA ASN A 9 4.71 -7.16 17.23
C ASN A 9 3.18 -7.06 17.31
N THR A 10 2.59 -6.17 16.51
CA THR A 10 1.14 -5.96 16.41
C THR A 10 0.66 -6.38 15.03
N GLN A 11 -0.34 -7.26 14.97
CA GLN A 11 -0.85 -7.77 13.69
C GLN A 11 -2.04 -6.98 13.15
N ILE A 12 -2.80 -6.32 14.02
CA ILE A 12 -4.04 -5.61 13.69
C ILE A 12 -3.92 -4.17 14.19
N PHE A 13 -4.08 -3.21 13.29
CA PHE A 13 -4.07 -1.78 13.62
C PHE A 13 -5.45 -1.20 13.32
N THR A 14 -6.02 -0.43 14.25
CA THR A 14 -7.40 0.06 14.16
C THR A 14 -7.48 1.56 14.34
N ILE A 15 -8.46 2.17 13.66
CA ILE A 15 -8.95 3.54 13.86
C ILE A 15 -10.46 3.51 13.61
N ASP A 16 -11.26 3.79 14.62
CA ASP A 16 -12.73 3.70 14.57
C ASP A 16 -13.21 2.33 14.04
N SER A 17 -14.02 2.29 12.98
CA SER A 17 -14.46 1.05 12.33
C SER A 17 -13.43 0.46 11.35
N TYR A 18 -12.37 1.21 11.03
CA TYR A 18 -11.37 0.81 10.06
C TYR A 18 -10.23 0.03 10.69
N SER A 19 -9.74 -0.96 9.98
CA SER A 19 -8.55 -1.70 10.38
C SER A 19 -7.71 -2.13 9.19
N ILE A 20 -6.41 -2.33 9.44
CA ILE A 20 -5.55 -3.13 8.57
C ILE A 20 -5.17 -4.39 9.32
N VAL A 21 -5.31 -5.52 8.62
CA VAL A 21 -4.96 -6.86 9.12
C VAL A 21 -4.01 -7.50 8.11
N PRO A 22 -3.15 -8.45 8.51
CA PRO A 22 -2.33 -9.19 7.56
C PRO A 22 -3.18 -9.64 6.37
N ILE A 23 -2.66 -9.49 5.17
CA ILE A 23 -3.42 -9.71 3.94
C ILE A 23 -4.14 -11.06 3.96
N ARG A 24 -5.44 -11.06 3.73
CA ARG A 24 -6.29 -12.24 3.84
C ARG A 24 -6.40 -12.96 2.50
N TYR A 25 -6.33 -14.28 2.53
CA TYR A 25 -6.44 -15.10 1.33
C TYR A 25 -7.81 -14.98 0.64
N GLU A 26 -8.88 -14.82 1.43
CA GLU A 26 -10.25 -14.63 0.92
C GLU A 26 -10.41 -13.35 0.08
N ASP A 27 -9.61 -12.32 0.34
CA ASP A 27 -9.72 -11.03 -0.36
C ASP A 27 -9.03 -11.02 -1.74
N ARG A 28 -8.30 -12.09 -2.11
CA ARG A 28 -7.48 -12.14 -3.33
C ARG A 28 -8.23 -11.83 -4.62
N TRP A 29 -9.52 -12.16 -4.68
CA TRP A 29 -10.33 -11.91 -5.88
C TRP A 29 -10.74 -10.45 -6.01
N ASN A 30 -11.13 -9.82 -4.92
CA ASN A 30 -11.40 -8.39 -4.88
C ASN A 30 -10.12 -7.61 -5.22
N ILE A 31 -9.00 -7.99 -4.64
CA ILE A 31 -7.69 -7.39 -4.93
C ILE A 31 -7.34 -7.52 -6.40
N MET A 32 -7.52 -8.70 -7.00
CA MET A 32 -7.29 -8.91 -8.43
C MET A 32 -8.18 -8.00 -9.29
N GLN A 33 -9.46 -7.93 -8.95
CA GLN A 33 -10.41 -7.07 -9.66
C GLN A 33 -9.98 -5.61 -9.60
N TRP A 34 -9.74 -5.06 -8.40
CA TRP A 34 -9.33 -3.66 -8.22
C TRP A 34 -8.01 -3.35 -8.92
N ARG A 35 -7.05 -4.26 -8.89
CA ARG A 35 -5.79 -4.09 -9.63
C ARG A 35 -6.02 -4.03 -11.13
N ASN A 36 -6.90 -4.86 -11.67
CA ASN A 36 -7.20 -4.89 -13.10
C ASN A 36 -8.00 -3.67 -13.56
N GLU A 37 -8.83 -3.09 -12.68
CA GLU A 37 -9.58 -1.86 -12.96
C GLU A 37 -8.71 -0.61 -12.89
N GLN A 38 -7.64 -0.63 -12.08
CA GLN A 38 -6.80 0.52 -11.78
C GLN A 38 -5.39 0.44 -12.42
N MET A 39 -5.23 -0.37 -13.46
CA MET A 39 -3.92 -0.57 -14.14
C MET A 39 -3.27 0.75 -14.59
N TYR A 40 -4.07 1.76 -14.91
CA TYR A 40 -3.61 3.06 -15.45
C TYR A 40 -2.65 3.82 -14.51
N HIS A 41 -2.65 3.51 -13.22
CA HIS A 41 -1.74 4.13 -12.25
C HIS A 41 -0.86 3.14 -11.49
N LEU A 42 -0.87 1.87 -11.92
CA LEU A 42 -0.07 0.81 -11.32
C LEU A 42 1.07 0.42 -12.24
N ARG A 43 2.16 -0.05 -11.66
CA ARG A 43 3.25 -0.70 -12.42
C ARG A 43 2.85 -2.13 -12.84
N GLN A 44 1.70 -2.24 -13.50
CA GLN A 44 1.12 -3.50 -13.96
C GLN A 44 0.90 -3.41 -15.47
N ASN A 45 1.57 -4.27 -16.23
CA ASN A 45 1.56 -4.24 -17.70
C ASN A 45 0.53 -5.18 -18.34
N LYS A 46 -0.10 -6.05 -17.57
CA LYS A 46 -1.13 -6.98 -18.04
C LYS A 46 -2.18 -7.23 -16.97
N LYS A 47 -3.38 -7.62 -17.39
CA LYS A 47 -4.42 -8.08 -16.46
C LYS A 47 -4.00 -9.36 -15.74
N LEU A 48 -4.22 -9.37 -14.43
CA LEU A 48 -4.07 -10.56 -13.60
C LEU A 48 -5.18 -11.56 -13.91
N LYS A 49 -4.82 -12.84 -13.94
CA LYS A 49 -5.76 -13.97 -14.09
C LYS A 49 -5.94 -14.67 -12.76
N SER A 50 -7.07 -15.34 -12.61
CA SER A 50 -7.43 -16.00 -11.35
C SER A 50 -6.45 -17.08 -10.90
N ASP A 51 -5.96 -17.90 -11.84
CA ASP A 51 -4.95 -18.92 -11.56
C ASP A 51 -3.61 -18.31 -11.13
N GLU A 52 -3.14 -17.24 -11.82
CA GLU A 52 -1.93 -16.51 -11.45
C GLU A 52 -2.08 -15.87 -10.05
N GLN A 53 -3.23 -15.27 -9.76
CA GLN A 53 -3.51 -14.65 -8.46
C GLN A 53 -3.55 -15.66 -7.32
N ASP A 54 -4.18 -16.80 -7.54
CA ASP A 54 -4.23 -17.86 -6.54
C ASP A 54 -2.84 -18.45 -6.24
N VAL A 55 -2.06 -18.69 -7.28
CA VAL A 55 -0.67 -19.14 -7.15
C VAL A 55 0.19 -18.11 -6.42
N TYR A 56 0.03 -16.81 -6.73
CA TYR A 56 0.75 -15.73 -6.05
C TYR A 56 0.47 -15.73 -4.54
N PHE A 57 -0.79 -15.84 -4.15
CA PHE A 57 -1.14 -15.89 -2.72
C PHE A 57 -0.59 -17.13 -2.03
N LYS A 58 -0.67 -18.28 -2.68
CA LYS A 58 -0.19 -19.55 -2.10
C LYS A 58 1.32 -19.67 -2.02
N LYS A 59 2.06 -19.09 -2.97
CA LYS A 59 3.50 -19.28 -3.08
C LYS A 59 4.34 -18.08 -2.64
N VAL A 60 3.84 -16.87 -2.87
CA VAL A 60 4.59 -15.65 -2.55
C VAL A 60 4.08 -15.04 -1.25
N VAL A 61 2.78 -14.70 -1.18
CA VAL A 61 2.22 -14.05 0.01
C VAL A 61 2.38 -14.91 1.25
N SER A 62 2.14 -16.23 1.16
CA SER A 62 2.27 -17.13 2.30
C SER A 62 3.69 -17.17 2.89
N GLN A 63 4.70 -16.96 2.08
CA GLN A 63 6.10 -16.97 2.54
C GLN A 63 6.46 -15.67 3.29
N LEU A 64 5.83 -14.54 2.95
CA LEU A 64 6.10 -13.25 3.59
C LEU A 64 5.86 -13.28 5.10
N PHE A 65 4.93 -14.10 5.56
CA PHE A 65 4.62 -14.24 6.98
C PHE A 65 5.76 -14.85 7.80
N GLU A 66 6.60 -15.68 7.14
CA GLU A 66 7.66 -16.45 7.79
C GLU A 66 9.03 -15.77 7.78
N ILE A 67 9.17 -14.68 7.01
CA ILE A 67 10.45 -13.96 6.84
C ILE A 67 10.61 -12.93 7.97
N GLU A 68 11.79 -12.89 8.59
CA GLU A 68 12.10 -11.92 9.64
C GLU A 68 12.30 -10.49 9.12
N GLN A 69 12.82 -10.35 7.91
CA GLN A 69 13.00 -9.07 7.22
C GLN A 69 12.47 -9.18 5.79
N PRO A 70 11.14 -9.25 5.61
CA PRO A 70 10.55 -9.33 4.29
C PRO A 70 10.75 -8.02 3.51
N ASP A 71 10.82 -8.12 2.19
CA ASP A 71 10.87 -6.97 1.28
C ASP A 71 9.52 -6.25 1.16
N GLN A 72 8.43 -6.89 1.60
CA GLN A 72 7.08 -6.33 1.64
C GLN A 72 6.24 -6.92 2.77
N ILE A 73 5.36 -6.08 3.31
CA ILE A 73 4.36 -6.44 4.33
C ILE A 73 3.02 -5.93 3.84
N LEU A 74 2.11 -6.84 3.52
CA LEU A 74 0.82 -6.53 2.89
C LEU A 74 -0.33 -6.69 3.86
N PHE A 75 -1.33 -5.83 3.73
CA PHE A 75 -2.53 -5.80 4.57
C PHE A 75 -3.80 -5.75 3.73
N SER A 76 -4.85 -6.40 4.21
CA SER A 76 -6.23 -6.08 3.83
C SER A 76 -6.69 -4.87 4.64
N PHE A 77 -7.30 -3.88 3.98
CA PHE A 77 -7.92 -2.71 4.61
C PHE A 77 -9.42 -2.94 4.72
N LEU A 78 -9.92 -2.87 5.94
CA LEU A 78 -11.28 -3.25 6.28
C LEU A 78 -12.07 -2.06 6.84
N ASP A 79 -13.38 -2.03 6.55
CA ASP A 79 -14.39 -1.29 7.30
C ASP A 79 -15.29 -2.33 7.98
N GLY A 80 -15.23 -2.41 9.31
CA GLY A 80 -15.72 -3.56 10.05
C GLY A 80 -15.06 -4.86 9.56
N ASN A 81 -15.85 -5.76 9.00
CA ASN A 81 -15.36 -7.04 8.46
C ASN A 81 -15.20 -7.03 6.91
N LYS A 82 -15.68 -5.98 6.24
CA LYS A 82 -15.66 -5.89 4.79
C LYS A 82 -14.31 -5.38 4.31
N CYS A 83 -13.66 -6.10 3.39
CA CYS A 83 -12.48 -5.60 2.70
C CYS A 83 -12.88 -4.49 1.73
N ILE A 84 -12.26 -3.32 1.86
CA ILE A 84 -12.49 -2.13 1.06
C ILE A 84 -11.24 -1.63 0.35
N GLY A 85 -10.14 -2.34 0.52
CA GLY A 85 -8.86 -2.02 -0.11
C GLY A 85 -7.76 -2.95 0.38
N TYR A 86 -6.59 -2.79 -0.19
CA TYR A 86 -5.39 -3.47 0.29
C TYR A 86 -4.15 -2.63 -0.02
N GLY A 87 -3.08 -2.93 0.67
CA GLY A 87 -1.80 -2.28 0.45
C GLY A 87 -0.78 -2.74 1.47
N GLY A 88 0.21 -1.91 1.75
CA GLY A 88 1.26 -2.25 2.70
C GLY A 88 2.48 -1.39 2.54
N LEU A 89 3.56 -1.87 3.11
CA LEU A 89 4.91 -1.38 2.89
C LEU A 89 5.60 -2.32 1.92
N VAL A 90 6.16 -1.78 0.85
CA VAL A 90 6.89 -2.54 -0.18
C VAL A 90 8.27 -1.93 -0.38
N HIS A 91 9.18 -2.66 -1.04
CA HIS A 91 10.56 -2.24 -1.22
C HIS A 91 11.21 -1.81 0.10
N ILE A 92 10.98 -2.59 1.16
CA ILE A 92 11.47 -2.25 2.50
C ILE A 92 13.00 -2.37 2.50
N ASN A 93 13.65 -1.27 2.78
CA ASN A 93 15.10 -1.23 3.01
C ASN A 93 15.35 -1.20 4.52
N TRP A 94 15.72 -2.34 5.05
CA TRP A 94 15.96 -2.52 6.49
C TRP A 94 17.23 -1.82 6.97
N VAL A 95 18.22 -1.61 6.10
CA VAL A 95 19.47 -0.92 6.42
C VAL A 95 19.23 0.58 6.55
N ASP A 96 18.60 1.18 5.53
CA ASP A 96 18.31 2.63 5.49
C ASP A 96 16.99 2.99 6.20
N LYS A 97 16.27 1.97 6.71
CA LYS A 97 15.00 2.11 7.45
C LYS A 97 13.95 2.93 6.70
N ASN A 98 13.73 2.61 5.44
CA ASN A 98 12.68 3.24 4.64
C ASN A 98 11.86 2.21 3.86
N ALA A 99 10.66 2.62 3.44
CA ALA A 99 9.77 1.78 2.65
C ALA A 99 8.84 2.62 1.75
N GLU A 100 8.42 2.04 0.64
CA GLU A 100 7.36 2.57 -0.22
C GLU A 100 5.98 2.17 0.32
N ILE A 101 5.04 3.11 0.35
CA ILE A 101 3.63 2.84 0.66
C ILE A 101 2.94 2.39 -0.61
N SER A 102 2.30 1.22 -0.57
CA SER A 102 1.37 0.74 -1.59
C SER A 102 -0.04 0.78 -1.05
N PHE A 103 -0.99 1.30 -1.83
CA PHE A 103 -2.40 1.27 -1.47
C PHE A 103 -3.31 1.33 -2.69
N ILE A 104 -4.29 0.44 -2.72
CA ILE A 104 -5.38 0.40 -3.69
C ILE A 104 -6.67 0.20 -2.90
N MET A 105 -7.68 1.02 -3.19
CA MET A 105 -9.01 0.89 -2.60
C MET A 105 -10.00 0.28 -3.60
N ASP A 106 -11.13 -0.16 -3.10
CA ASP A 106 -12.28 -0.59 -3.91
C ASP A 106 -12.66 0.55 -4.87
N THR A 107 -12.63 0.26 -6.18
CA THR A 107 -12.88 1.25 -7.24
C THR A 107 -14.26 1.90 -7.11
N GLN A 108 -15.26 1.17 -6.62
CA GLN A 108 -16.61 1.70 -6.43
C GLN A 108 -16.69 2.76 -5.33
N LEU A 109 -15.75 2.73 -4.39
CA LEU A 109 -15.69 3.67 -3.26
C LEU A 109 -14.83 4.91 -3.57
N GLU A 110 -14.04 4.89 -4.65
CA GLU A 110 -13.14 6.02 -4.97
C GLU A 110 -13.87 7.35 -5.10
N LYS A 111 -15.02 7.37 -5.75
CA LYS A 111 -15.75 8.60 -6.02
C LYS A 111 -16.14 9.36 -4.74
N ASP A 112 -16.61 8.63 -3.72
CA ASP A 112 -17.23 9.25 -2.55
C ASP A 112 -16.33 9.23 -1.32
N TYR A 113 -15.40 8.26 -1.24
CA TYR A 113 -14.61 7.97 -0.03
C TYR A 113 -13.10 8.10 -0.22
N PHE A 114 -12.60 8.51 -1.38
CA PHE A 114 -11.16 8.56 -1.68
C PHE A 114 -10.35 9.23 -0.57
N SER A 115 -10.70 10.48 -0.24
CA SER A 115 -9.94 11.26 0.75
C SER A 115 -10.02 10.66 2.15
N LEU A 116 -11.19 10.14 2.55
CA LEU A 116 -11.39 9.52 3.85
C LEU A 116 -10.55 8.23 3.97
N HIS A 117 -10.68 7.33 3.00
CA HIS A 117 -9.99 6.04 3.03
C HIS A 117 -8.47 6.19 2.94
N TRP A 118 -7.98 7.06 2.05
CA TRP A 118 -6.56 7.35 1.97
C TRP A 118 -6.01 7.92 3.28
N LYS A 119 -6.65 8.94 3.86
CA LYS A 119 -6.21 9.52 5.14
C LYS A 119 -6.21 8.51 6.28
N THR A 120 -7.25 7.68 6.34
CA THR A 120 -7.36 6.64 7.37
C THR A 120 -6.29 5.58 7.18
N TYR A 121 -6.10 5.12 5.94
CA TYR A 121 -5.07 4.15 5.61
C TYR A 121 -3.66 4.67 5.92
N LEU A 122 -3.34 5.91 5.56
CA LEU A 122 -2.05 6.53 5.88
C LEU A 122 -1.77 6.52 7.38
N LYS A 123 -2.74 6.90 8.22
CA LYS A 123 -2.59 6.85 9.68
C LYS A 123 -2.35 5.43 10.20
N LEU A 124 -2.98 4.43 9.61
CA LEU A 124 -2.81 3.03 10.00
C LEU A 124 -1.43 2.51 9.59
N ILE A 125 -0.99 2.77 8.36
CA ILE A 125 0.32 2.31 7.87
C ILE A 125 1.48 3.05 8.55
N GLU A 126 1.28 4.28 9.00
CA GLU A 126 2.23 5.03 9.82
C GLU A 126 2.48 4.34 11.17
N LYS A 127 1.43 3.81 11.82
CA LYS A 127 1.60 3.02 13.06
C LYS A 127 2.45 1.77 12.81
N VAL A 128 2.23 1.08 11.69
CA VAL A 128 3.07 -0.06 11.30
C VAL A 128 4.52 0.37 11.12
N ALA A 129 4.74 1.37 10.28
CA ALA A 129 6.08 1.79 9.88
C ALA A 129 6.87 2.40 11.04
N PHE A 130 6.28 3.36 11.76
CA PHE A 130 7.00 4.16 12.75
C PHE A 130 6.92 3.55 14.15
N ASP A 131 5.73 3.05 14.56
CA ASP A 131 5.54 2.59 15.92
C ASP A 131 5.94 1.12 16.11
N ASP A 132 5.72 0.26 15.12
CA ASP A 132 6.05 -1.17 15.21
C ASP A 132 7.42 -1.48 14.63
N LEU A 133 7.66 -1.18 13.34
CA LEU A 133 8.89 -1.52 12.62
C LEU A 133 10.06 -0.55 12.86
N LYS A 134 9.81 0.62 13.48
CA LYS A 134 10.83 1.65 13.73
C LYS A 134 11.55 2.12 12.46
N LEU A 135 10.84 2.16 11.34
CA LEU A 135 11.36 2.78 10.12
C LEU A 135 11.55 4.27 10.33
N HIS A 136 12.50 4.86 9.63
CA HIS A 136 12.77 6.29 9.68
C HIS A 136 11.91 7.07 8.68
N LYS A 137 11.63 6.48 7.51
CA LYS A 137 10.98 7.18 6.40
C LYS A 137 10.03 6.25 5.64
N ILE A 138 8.89 6.80 5.24
CA ILE A 138 7.98 6.15 4.28
C ILE A 138 7.67 7.13 3.15
N TYR A 139 7.45 6.60 1.94
CA TYR A 139 7.21 7.42 0.76
C TYR A 139 6.23 6.76 -0.20
N THR A 140 5.60 7.57 -1.05
CA THR A 140 4.80 7.10 -2.17
C THR A 140 5.54 7.30 -3.48
N PHE A 141 5.38 6.37 -4.41
CA PHE A 141 5.86 6.44 -5.78
C PHE A 141 4.63 6.45 -6.70
N ALA A 142 4.21 7.62 -7.15
CA ALA A 142 2.97 7.78 -7.90
C ALA A 142 3.22 8.36 -9.29
N PHE A 143 2.59 7.77 -10.32
CA PHE A 143 2.54 8.39 -11.64
C PHE A 143 1.86 9.76 -11.55
N ASP A 144 2.38 10.76 -12.25
CA ASP A 144 1.89 12.15 -12.21
C ASP A 144 0.58 12.34 -12.98
N ILE A 145 -0.44 11.58 -12.59
CA ILE A 145 -1.76 11.56 -13.19
C ILE A 145 -2.91 11.67 -12.17
N ARG A 146 -2.60 11.72 -10.88
CA ARG A 146 -3.60 11.73 -9.79
C ARG A 146 -3.38 12.90 -8.82
N PRO A 147 -3.58 14.17 -9.25
CA PRO A 147 -3.29 15.34 -8.39
C PRO A 147 -4.12 15.38 -7.10
N HIS A 148 -5.32 14.78 -7.09
CA HIS A 148 -6.14 14.66 -5.88
C HIS A 148 -5.47 13.79 -4.79
N LEU A 149 -4.61 12.84 -5.16
CA LEU A 149 -3.81 12.07 -4.21
C LEU A 149 -2.79 12.98 -3.50
N TYR A 150 -2.16 13.91 -4.21
CA TYR A 150 -1.15 14.80 -3.63
C TYR A 150 -1.75 15.68 -2.54
N THR A 151 -2.94 16.22 -2.77
CA THR A 151 -3.68 16.98 -1.77
C THR A 151 -3.95 16.15 -0.50
N VAL A 152 -4.28 14.87 -0.65
CA VAL A 152 -4.49 13.99 0.52
C VAL A 152 -3.18 13.72 1.25
N LEU A 153 -2.11 13.45 0.54
CA LEU A 153 -0.78 13.21 1.12
C LEU A 153 -0.28 14.44 1.89
N GLU A 154 -0.32 15.61 1.26
CA GLU A 154 0.13 16.88 1.88
C GLU A 154 -0.69 17.22 3.13
N ASN A 155 -2.02 17.08 3.07
CA ASN A 155 -2.92 17.24 4.22
C ASN A 155 -2.71 16.19 5.32
N SER A 156 -2.01 15.08 5.02
CA SER A 156 -1.62 14.05 5.97
C SER A 156 -0.18 14.23 6.48
N GLY A 157 0.46 15.35 6.12
CA GLY A 157 1.81 15.72 6.59
C GLY A 157 2.95 15.12 5.78
N TYR A 158 2.65 14.55 4.60
CA TYR A 158 3.68 14.17 3.64
C TYR A 158 4.15 15.39 2.87
N LYS A 159 5.43 15.42 2.55
CA LYS A 159 6.03 16.50 1.75
C LYS A 159 6.34 15.97 0.35
N LYS A 160 6.03 16.75 -0.67
CA LYS A 160 6.54 16.50 -2.02
C LYS A 160 8.05 16.67 -2.00
N GLU A 161 8.75 15.56 -2.27
CA GLU A 161 10.20 15.50 -2.15
C GLU A 161 10.91 15.57 -3.50
N ALA A 162 10.33 14.91 -4.52
CA ALA A 162 10.92 14.87 -5.83
C ALA A 162 9.86 14.68 -6.94
N ILE A 163 10.24 15.13 -8.14
CA ILE A 163 9.63 14.71 -9.40
C ILE A 163 10.73 14.03 -10.21
N LEU A 164 10.48 12.79 -10.60
CA LEU A 164 11.34 12.04 -11.51
C LEU A 164 10.77 12.22 -12.91
N GLU A 165 11.45 13.03 -13.72
CA GLU A 165 10.98 13.38 -15.07
C GLU A 165 11.08 12.16 -15.99
N GLU A 166 10.04 11.94 -16.82
CA GLU A 166 9.97 10.88 -17.84
C GLU A 166 10.36 9.48 -17.34
N HIS A 167 10.06 9.20 -16.06
CA HIS A 167 10.58 8.03 -15.36
C HIS A 167 9.85 6.72 -15.70
N CYS A 168 8.59 6.79 -16.10
CA CYS A 168 7.78 5.62 -16.43
C CYS A 168 7.25 5.72 -17.87
N PHE A 169 7.14 4.57 -18.53
CA PHE A 169 6.52 4.44 -19.85
C PHE A 169 5.19 3.71 -19.70
N PHE A 170 4.11 4.36 -20.11
CA PHE A 170 2.76 3.82 -20.08
C PHE A 170 1.91 4.40 -21.22
N GLU A 171 1.14 3.55 -21.92
CA GLU A 171 0.30 3.93 -23.06
C GLU A 171 1.04 4.80 -24.10
N ASP A 172 2.20 4.32 -24.50
CA ASP A 172 3.09 4.96 -25.49
C ASP A 172 3.57 6.37 -25.11
N LYS A 173 3.59 6.70 -23.82
CA LYS A 173 4.08 7.99 -23.30
C LYS A 173 5.01 7.80 -22.12
N PHE A 174 6.02 8.65 -22.05
CA PHE A 174 6.79 8.83 -20.83
C PHE A 174 6.02 9.71 -19.85
N MET A 175 6.02 9.32 -18.60
CA MET A 175 5.33 10.03 -17.53
C MET A 175 6.27 10.29 -16.36
N ASN A 176 6.05 11.42 -15.72
CA ASN A 176 6.72 11.73 -14.48
C ASN A 176 6.22 10.85 -13.33
N VAL A 177 7.07 10.70 -12.34
CA VAL A 177 6.72 10.13 -11.05
C VAL A 177 6.91 11.17 -9.98
N VAL A 178 5.93 11.30 -9.10
CA VAL A 178 5.98 12.21 -7.95
C VAL A 178 6.19 11.42 -6.68
N ILE A 179 7.20 11.82 -5.93
CA ILE A 179 7.54 11.24 -4.63
C ILE A 179 7.04 12.19 -3.53
N HIS A 180 6.17 11.67 -2.67
CA HIS A 180 5.84 12.29 -1.40
C HIS A 180 6.38 11.43 -0.27
N SER A 181 6.94 12.04 0.74
CA SER A 181 7.53 11.32 1.87
C SER A 181 7.16 11.91 3.22
N LYS A 182 7.27 11.08 4.23
CA LYS A 182 7.15 11.45 5.63
C LYS A 182 8.24 10.75 6.43
N THR A 183 8.93 11.50 7.28
CA THR A 183 9.92 10.97 8.22
C THR A 183 9.32 10.88 9.61
N GLN A 184 9.78 9.90 10.37
CA GLN A 184 9.49 9.83 11.79
C GLN A 184 10.06 11.09 12.49
N THR A 185 9.20 11.88 13.10
CA THR A 185 9.66 12.98 13.94
C THR A 185 10.34 12.41 15.17
N SER A 186 11.59 12.80 15.40
CA SER A 186 12.28 12.48 16.66
C SER A 186 11.42 12.99 17.83
N LYS A 187 11.06 12.07 18.73
CA LYS A 187 10.46 12.42 20.01
C LYS A 187 11.51 12.99 20.93
#